data_a31b159d625938c28ea7da6fa62057f6
#
_entry.id   a31b159d625938c28ea7da6fa62057f6
#
_cell.length_a   1.000
_cell.length_b   1.000
_cell.length_c   1.000
_cell.angle_alpha   90.00
_cell.angle_beta   90.00
_cell.angle_gamma   90.00
#
_symmetry.space_group_name_H-M   'P 1'
#
loop_
_entity.id
_entity.type
_entity.pdbx_description
1 polymer ?
#
loop_
_entity_poly.entity_id
_entity_poly.type
_entity_poly.pdbx_seq_one_letter_code
_entity_poly.pdbx_strand_id
1 'polypeptide(L)'
;DHKRLLDHDKGPNTGGMGAYSPAPVVTPDVYQIVMEKVIRPVIDGMASEGHPFTGFLYAGLMISHAADGTPVVKVLEFNCRMGDPETQPIMSRVKSDLSDVFEAAIDGRLDQAKIEWDSRVALGVVCAAEGYPESPKKGAVITSLPENDETHHVFHAGTAWDAEHRMIVNGG
;
A
#
# COMPACT_ATOMS: atom_id res chain seq x y z
N ASP A 1 -5.65 -1.80 -3.17
CA ASP A 1 -5.77 -0.34 -3.16
C ASP A 1 -7.04 0.10 -3.89
N HIS A 2 -7.72 1.10 -3.34
CA HIS A 2 -8.94 1.69 -3.87
C HIS A 2 -8.71 3.17 -4.17
N LYS A 3 -8.62 3.51 -5.46
CA LYS A 3 -8.17 4.84 -5.94
C LYS A 3 -9.28 5.88 -6.08
N ARG A 4 -10.51 5.45 -6.32
CA ARG A 4 -11.63 6.38 -6.56
C ARG A 4 -12.22 6.89 -5.26
N LEU A 5 -12.61 8.17 -5.25
CA LEU A 5 -13.13 8.83 -4.05
C LEU A 5 -14.50 8.31 -3.62
N LEU A 6 -15.39 8.03 -4.57
CA LEU A 6 -16.79 7.71 -4.29
C LEU A 6 -17.07 6.22 -4.45
N ASP A 7 -18.18 5.77 -3.87
CA ASP A 7 -18.69 4.42 -3.98
C ASP A 7 -18.83 3.96 -5.44
N HIS A 8 -18.77 2.65 -5.64
CA HIS A 8 -18.89 2.01 -6.95
C HIS A 8 -17.84 2.46 -7.97
N ASP A 9 -16.64 2.71 -7.52
CA ASP A 9 -15.49 3.13 -8.35
C ASP A 9 -15.77 4.42 -9.16
N LYS A 10 -16.42 5.39 -8.50
CA LYS A 10 -16.80 6.68 -9.09
C LYS A 10 -16.00 7.83 -8.48
N GLY A 11 -16.15 9.00 -9.09
CA GLY A 11 -15.50 10.24 -8.67
C GLY A 11 -14.05 10.36 -9.17
N PRO A 12 -13.30 11.35 -8.71
CA PRO A 12 -11.92 11.56 -9.10
C PRO A 12 -11.00 10.47 -8.55
N ASN A 13 -9.85 10.31 -9.19
CA ASN A 13 -8.75 9.54 -8.63
C ASN A 13 -8.15 10.28 -7.44
N THR A 14 -7.66 9.52 -6.46
CA THR A 14 -7.05 10.02 -5.23
C THR A 14 -5.67 9.39 -5.04
N GLY A 15 -4.99 9.71 -3.96
CA GLY A 15 -3.79 9.02 -3.50
C GLY A 15 -4.05 7.56 -3.09
N GLY A 16 -5.28 7.25 -2.70
CA GLY A 16 -5.77 5.95 -2.22
C GLY A 16 -6.74 6.15 -1.07
N MET A 17 -7.92 5.54 -1.17
CA MET A 17 -8.98 5.64 -0.17
C MET A 17 -9.03 4.45 0.78
N GLY A 18 -8.19 3.48 0.55
CA GLY A 18 -8.09 2.29 1.39
C GLY A 18 -7.37 1.17 0.66
N ALA A 19 -6.91 0.20 1.43
CA ALA A 19 -6.28 -1.00 0.90
C ALA A 19 -6.52 -2.18 1.83
N TYR A 20 -6.40 -3.38 1.31
CA TYR A 20 -6.48 -4.60 2.10
C TYR A 20 -5.37 -5.58 1.72
N SER A 21 -4.98 -6.39 2.68
CA SER A 21 -3.95 -7.42 2.52
C SER A 21 -4.37 -8.71 3.24
N PRO A 22 -4.23 -9.90 2.61
CA PRO A 22 -3.87 -10.13 1.22
C PRO A 22 -5.00 -9.72 0.26
N ALA A 23 -4.67 -9.48 -1.01
CA ALA A 23 -5.65 -9.17 -2.04
C ALA A 23 -6.13 -10.47 -2.69
N PRO A 24 -7.43 -10.86 -2.59
CA PRO A 24 -7.95 -12.10 -3.15
C PRO A 24 -7.79 -12.24 -4.66
N VAL A 25 -7.73 -11.12 -5.37
CA VAL A 25 -7.49 -11.08 -6.82
C VAL A 25 -6.07 -11.55 -7.19
N VAL A 26 -5.13 -11.51 -6.26
CA VAL A 26 -3.78 -12.03 -6.45
C VAL A 26 -3.75 -13.52 -6.11
N THR A 27 -4.31 -14.32 -7.00
CA THR A 27 -4.24 -15.78 -6.94
C THR A 27 -2.79 -16.28 -7.14
N PRO A 28 -2.47 -17.54 -6.82
CA PRO A 28 -1.14 -18.09 -7.08
C PRO A 28 -0.68 -17.92 -8.54
N ASP A 29 -1.57 -18.10 -9.51
CA ASP A 29 -1.27 -17.92 -10.93
C ASP A 29 -0.97 -16.46 -11.28
N VAL A 30 -1.76 -15.52 -10.75
CA VAL A 30 -1.51 -14.09 -10.90
C VAL A 30 -0.18 -13.71 -10.27
N TYR A 31 0.10 -14.23 -9.07
CA TYR A 31 1.38 -13.99 -8.40
C TYR A 31 2.56 -14.46 -9.26
N GLN A 32 2.48 -15.67 -9.80
CA GLN A 32 3.54 -16.21 -10.68
C GLN A 32 3.74 -15.34 -11.92
N ILE A 33 2.64 -14.95 -12.60
CA ILE A 33 2.69 -14.05 -13.76
C ILE A 33 3.36 -12.73 -13.41
N VAL A 34 3.00 -12.13 -12.27
CA VAL A 34 3.59 -10.86 -11.82
C VAL A 34 5.09 -11.02 -11.56
N MET A 35 5.48 -12.06 -10.83
CA MET A 35 6.90 -12.27 -10.53
C MET A 35 7.73 -12.53 -11.79
N GLU A 36 7.25 -13.34 -12.71
CA GLU A 36 8.01 -13.74 -13.89
C GLU A 36 8.00 -12.69 -15.01
N LYS A 37 6.87 -12.00 -15.20
CA LYS A 37 6.69 -11.08 -16.33
C LYS A 37 6.81 -9.61 -15.99
N VAL A 38 6.78 -9.27 -14.70
CA VAL A 38 6.84 -7.88 -14.25
C VAL A 38 8.04 -7.64 -13.34
N ILE A 39 8.09 -8.29 -12.17
CA ILE A 39 9.06 -7.94 -11.14
C ILE A 39 10.48 -8.34 -11.55
N ARG A 40 10.71 -9.61 -11.89
CA ARG A 40 12.04 -10.09 -12.29
C ARG A 40 12.60 -9.34 -13.51
N PRO A 41 11.84 -9.16 -14.61
CA PRO A 41 12.36 -8.39 -15.75
C PRO A 41 12.76 -6.95 -15.41
N VAL A 42 12.07 -6.29 -14.49
CA VAL A 42 12.45 -4.95 -14.05
C VAL A 42 13.76 -4.98 -13.25
N ILE A 43 13.90 -5.89 -12.30
CA ILE A 43 15.11 -6.03 -11.48
C ILE A 43 16.32 -6.38 -12.37
N ASP A 44 16.15 -7.36 -13.26
CA ASP A 44 17.21 -7.81 -14.16
C ASP A 44 17.58 -6.73 -15.18
N GLY A 45 16.59 -6.00 -15.70
CA GLY A 45 16.77 -4.87 -16.60
C GLY A 45 17.58 -3.75 -15.95
N MET A 46 17.20 -3.32 -14.76
CA MET A 46 17.93 -2.31 -13.99
C MET A 46 19.38 -2.72 -13.74
N ALA A 47 19.61 -3.97 -13.37
CA ALA A 47 20.96 -4.50 -13.17
C ALA A 47 21.77 -4.51 -14.47
N SER A 48 21.16 -4.90 -15.60
CA SER A 48 21.83 -4.93 -16.91
C SER A 48 22.20 -3.54 -17.43
N GLU A 49 21.46 -2.52 -17.03
CA GLU A 49 21.72 -1.12 -17.35
C GLU A 49 22.77 -0.47 -16.39
N GLY A 50 23.31 -1.23 -15.44
CA GLY A 50 24.31 -0.76 -14.50
C GLY A 50 23.71 -0.09 -13.25
N HIS A 51 22.41 -0.22 -13.03
CA HIS A 51 21.67 0.36 -11.92
C HIS A 51 20.95 -0.72 -11.10
N PRO A 52 21.67 -1.65 -10.43
CA PRO A 52 21.01 -2.70 -9.64
C PRO A 52 20.11 -2.09 -8.57
N PHE A 53 18.88 -2.58 -8.51
CA PHE A 53 17.88 -2.06 -7.60
C PHE A 53 17.95 -2.78 -6.25
N THR A 54 18.01 -1.99 -5.17
CA THR A 54 17.87 -2.46 -3.79
C THR A 54 16.87 -1.57 -3.07
N GLY A 55 15.89 -2.14 -2.42
CA GLY A 55 14.85 -1.42 -1.69
C GLY A 55 13.44 -1.93 -1.97
N PHE A 56 12.46 -1.09 -1.73
CA PHE A 56 11.06 -1.41 -2.00
C PHE A 56 10.72 -1.12 -3.46
N LEU A 57 10.34 -2.15 -4.18
CA LEU A 57 9.75 -2.02 -5.51
C LEU A 57 8.22 -2.18 -5.39
N TYR A 58 7.52 -1.07 -5.51
CA TYR A 58 6.07 -1.07 -5.65
C TYR A 58 5.71 -1.19 -7.13
N ALA A 59 4.82 -2.11 -7.46
CA ALA A 59 4.24 -2.24 -8.80
C ALA A 59 2.72 -2.04 -8.72
N GLY A 60 2.24 -0.94 -9.24
CA GLY A 60 0.80 -0.70 -9.45
C GLY A 60 0.31 -1.51 -10.64
N LEU A 61 -0.60 -2.43 -10.40
CA LEU A 61 -1.07 -3.40 -11.39
C LEU A 61 -2.58 -3.30 -11.59
N MET A 62 -3.01 -3.43 -12.85
CA MET A 62 -4.40 -3.69 -13.20
C MET A 62 -4.54 -5.16 -13.59
N ILE A 63 -5.36 -5.89 -12.84
CA ILE A 63 -5.65 -7.30 -13.07
C ILE A 63 -7.05 -7.44 -13.64
N SER A 64 -7.16 -8.07 -14.78
CA SER A 64 -8.42 -8.40 -15.46
C SER A 64 -8.37 -9.83 -15.96
N HIS A 65 -9.44 -10.31 -16.58
CA HIS A 65 -9.50 -11.64 -17.18
C HIS A 65 -9.89 -11.52 -18.65
N ALA A 66 -9.27 -12.32 -19.49
CA ALA A 66 -9.65 -12.50 -20.89
C ALA A 66 -11.00 -13.27 -20.97
N ALA A 67 -11.57 -13.35 -22.17
CA ALA A 67 -12.84 -14.04 -22.38
C ALA A 67 -12.83 -15.54 -22.01
N ASP A 68 -11.65 -16.16 -22.04
CA ASP A 68 -11.43 -17.56 -21.66
C ASP A 68 -11.11 -17.72 -20.15
N GLY A 69 -11.16 -16.64 -19.37
CA GLY A 69 -10.86 -16.66 -17.95
C GLY A 69 -9.36 -16.50 -17.60
N THR A 70 -8.48 -16.42 -18.60
CA THR A 70 -7.02 -16.24 -18.36
C THR A 70 -6.73 -14.89 -17.70
N PRO A 71 -5.93 -14.85 -16.61
CA PRO A 71 -5.54 -13.60 -15.99
C PRO A 71 -4.71 -12.72 -16.94
N VAL A 72 -5.06 -11.45 -17.01
CA VAL A 72 -4.33 -10.42 -17.76
C VAL A 72 -3.83 -9.36 -16.78
N VAL A 73 -2.52 -9.21 -16.68
CA VAL A 73 -1.86 -8.24 -15.81
C VAL A 73 -1.29 -7.10 -16.66
N LYS A 74 -1.65 -5.87 -16.31
CA LYS A 74 -1.07 -4.65 -16.92
C LYS A 74 -0.41 -3.82 -15.84
N VAL A 75 0.79 -3.34 -16.11
CA VAL A 75 1.52 -2.42 -15.24
C VAL A 75 0.98 -1.02 -15.46
N LEU A 76 0.67 -0.33 -14.37
CA LEU A 76 0.27 1.07 -14.36
C LEU A 76 1.45 1.97 -14.03
N GLU A 77 2.19 1.62 -12.97
CA GLU A 77 3.33 2.40 -12.48
C GLU A 77 4.28 1.53 -11.66
N PHE A 78 5.50 2.03 -11.49
CA PHE A 78 6.45 1.57 -10.48
C PHE A 78 6.81 2.71 -9.55
N ASN A 79 7.02 2.38 -8.26
CA ASN A 79 7.54 3.32 -7.27
C ASN A 79 8.65 2.65 -6.46
N CYS A 80 9.62 3.44 -6.02
CA CYS A 80 10.75 2.97 -5.18
C CYS A 80 10.49 3.18 -3.68
N ARG A 81 9.26 2.98 -3.26
CA ARG A 81 8.77 3.10 -1.88
C ARG A 81 7.61 2.15 -1.67
N MET A 82 7.22 1.99 -0.42
CA MET A 82 5.96 1.31 -0.11
C MET A 82 4.75 2.12 -0.57
N GLY A 83 3.62 1.44 -0.76
CA GLY A 83 2.37 2.06 -1.15
C GLY A 83 1.73 2.90 -0.03
N ASP A 84 0.94 3.87 -0.41
CA ASP A 84 0.06 4.64 0.45
C ASP A 84 -1.35 4.61 -0.15
N PRO A 85 -2.34 3.96 0.50
CA PRO A 85 -2.36 3.52 1.90
C PRO A 85 -2.03 2.03 2.15
N GLU A 86 -1.32 1.32 1.27
CA GLU A 86 -1.07 -0.11 1.40
C GLU A 86 -0.12 -0.47 2.54
N THR A 87 0.77 0.43 2.93
CA THR A 87 1.77 0.17 3.99
C THR A 87 1.13 -0.29 5.29
N GLN A 88 0.08 0.40 5.74
CA GLN A 88 -0.56 0.10 7.02
C GLN A 88 -1.14 -1.33 7.08
N PRO A 89 -1.98 -1.77 6.14
CA PRO A 89 -2.48 -3.15 6.18
C PRO A 89 -1.39 -4.20 5.93
N ILE A 90 -0.34 -3.90 5.17
CA ILE A 90 0.79 -4.82 4.99
C ILE A 90 1.55 -4.97 6.32
N MET A 91 1.94 -3.85 6.95
CA MET A 91 2.71 -3.86 8.20
C MET A 91 1.92 -4.49 9.36
N SER A 92 0.61 -4.29 9.41
CA SER A 92 -0.26 -4.93 10.42
C SER A 92 -0.24 -6.45 10.36
N ARG A 93 0.21 -7.05 9.25
CA ARG A 93 0.32 -8.50 9.08
C ARG A 93 1.72 -9.05 9.25
N VAL A 94 2.75 -8.21 9.32
CA VAL A 94 4.13 -8.68 9.51
C VAL A 94 4.33 -9.07 10.97
N LYS A 95 4.82 -10.29 11.19
CA LYS A 95 5.16 -10.85 12.52
C LYS A 95 6.66 -10.93 12.76
N SER A 96 7.46 -10.95 11.69
CA SER A 96 8.91 -10.96 11.77
C SER A 96 9.46 -9.59 12.14
N ASP A 97 10.65 -9.56 12.69
CA ASP A 97 11.43 -8.32 12.81
C ASP A 97 11.87 -7.86 11.40
N LEU A 98 11.43 -6.67 11.01
CA LEU A 98 11.78 -6.11 9.71
C LEU A 98 13.23 -5.63 9.65
N SER A 99 13.89 -5.35 10.77
CA SER A 99 15.30 -4.98 10.79
C SER A 99 16.17 -6.10 10.22
N ASP A 100 15.89 -7.36 10.56
CA ASP A 100 16.59 -8.53 10.00
C ASP A 100 16.43 -8.62 8.47
N VAL A 101 15.23 -8.27 7.98
CA VAL A 101 14.94 -8.27 6.54
C VAL A 101 15.69 -7.15 5.83
N PHE A 102 15.75 -5.97 6.45
CA PHE A 102 16.47 -4.82 5.89
C PHE A 102 17.98 -5.04 5.88
N GLU A 103 18.54 -5.60 6.94
CA GLU A 103 19.95 -5.99 6.99
C GLU A 103 20.27 -7.02 5.91
N ALA A 104 19.43 -8.05 5.75
CA ALA A 104 19.61 -9.05 4.70
C ALA A 104 19.54 -8.43 3.29
N ALA A 105 18.67 -7.44 3.07
CA ALA A 105 18.59 -6.73 1.79
C ALA A 105 19.85 -5.89 1.52
N ILE A 106 20.39 -5.19 2.52
CA ILE A 106 21.61 -4.39 2.41
C ILE A 106 22.82 -5.28 2.11
N ASP A 107 22.89 -6.44 2.76
CA ASP A 107 23.98 -7.41 2.60
C ASP A 107 23.85 -8.29 1.34
N GLY A 108 22.82 -8.10 0.53
CA GLY A 108 22.56 -8.93 -0.66
C GLY A 108 22.19 -10.38 -0.35
N ARG A 109 21.57 -10.62 0.81
CA ARG A 109 21.17 -11.95 1.31
C ARG A 109 19.66 -12.08 1.49
N LEU A 110 18.86 -11.25 0.80
CA LEU A 110 17.42 -11.20 0.95
C LEU A 110 16.71 -12.52 0.59
N ASP A 111 17.32 -13.32 -0.29
CA ASP A 111 16.87 -14.67 -0.65
C ASP A 111 16.90 -15.65 0.53
N GLN A 112 17.67 -15.36 1.58
CA GLN A 112 17.75 -16.14 2.81
C GLN A 112 16.82 -15.63 3.91
N ALA A 113 16.28 -14.40 3.78
CA ALA A 113 15.37 -13.83 4.73
C ALA A 113 13.99 -14.49 4.65
N LYS A 114 13.34 -14.64 5.79
CA LYS A 114 11.96 -15.14 5.88
C LYS A 114 11.10 -14.10 6.58
N ILE A 115 9.96 -13.79 5.97
CA ILE A 115 8.94 -12.95 6.58
C ILE A 115 7.78 -13.84 7.02
N GLU A 116 7.48 -13.79 8.30
CA GLU A 116 6.30 -14.45 8.87
C GLU A 116 5.11 -13.49 8.80
N TRP A 117 4.00 -13.98 8.32
CA TRP A 117 2.78 -13.20 8.12
C TRP A 117 1.67 -13.67 9.05
N ASP A 118 0.92 -12.72 9.61
CA ASP A 118 -0.37 -13.02 10.24
C ASP A 118 -1.33 -13.56 9.16
N SER A 119 -2.04 -14.63 9.48
CA SER A 119 -3.03 -15.24 8.58
C SER A 119 -4.32 -14.41 8.48
N ARG A 120 -4.57 -13.53 9.43
CA ARG A 120 -5.71 -12.61 9.39
C ARG A 120 -5.57 -11.61 8.24
N VAL A 121 -6.71 -11.14 7.74
CA VAL A 121 -6.73 -10.03 6.79
C VAL A 121 -6.58 -8.71 7.53
N ALA A 122 -5.95 -7.75 6.88
CA ALA A 122 -5.91 -6.36 7.33
C ALA A 122 -6.58 -5.47 6.30
N LEU A 123 -7.43 -4.55 6.75
CA LEU A 123 -8.12 -3.56 5.94
C LEU A 123 -7.80 -2.17 6.49
N GLY A 124 -7.25 -1.31 5.65
CA GLY A 124 -7.09 0.11 5.91
C GLY A 124 -8.19 0.93 5.20
N VAL A 125 -8.80 1.88 5.91
CA VAL A 125 -9.76 2.82 5.36
C VAL A 125 -9.24 4.23 5.59
N VAL A 126 -9.15 5.04 4.54
CA VAL A 126 -8.73 6.44 4.62
C VAL A 126 -9.93 7.32 4.88
N CYS A 127 -9.88 8.07 5.98
CA CYS A 127 -10.81 9.15 6.26
C CYS A 127 -10.20 10.46 5.75
N ALA A 128 -10.77 11.03 4.69
CA ALA A 128 -10.26 12.23 4.06
C ALA A 128 -11.01 13.49 4.50
N ALA A 129 -10.34 14.64 4.38
CA ALA A 129 -10.95 15.95 4.61
C ALA A 129 -12.06 16.25 3.58
N GLU A 130 -13.05 17.05 3.98
CA GLU A 130 -14.03 17.59 3.04
C GLU A 130 -13.33 18.34 1.91
N GLY A 131 -13.71 18.06 0.65
CA GLY A 131 -13.12 18.66 -0.54
C GLY A 131 -11.88 17.96 -1.09
N TYR A 132 -11.40 16.87 -0.44
CA TYR A 132 -10.34 16.03 -0.97
C TYR A 132 -10.81 15.35 -2.30
N PRO A 133 -9.94 15.15 -3.29
CA PRO A 133 -8.52 15.51 -3.37
C PRO A 133 -8.24 16.94 -3.86
N GLU A 134 -9.21 17.64 -4.39
CA GLU A 134 -9.00 18.89 -5.13
C GLU A 134 -8.71 20.08 -4.20
N SER A 135 -9.48 20.23 -3.12
CA SER A 135 -9.39 21.37 -2.20
C SER A 135 -9.72 20.96 -0.77
N PRO A 136 -8.86 20.20 -0.08
CA PRO A 136 -9.10 19.72 1.26
C PRO A 136 -9.28 20.88 2.25
N LYS A 137 -10.39 20.90 2.98
CA LYS A 137 -10.65 21.88 4.02
C LYS A 137 -9.88 21.55 5.28
N LYS A 138 -9.11 22.52 5.79
CA LYS A 138 -8.36 22.40 7.04
C LYS A 138 -9.13 22.95 8.22
N GLY A 139 -8.73 22.56 9.44
CA GLY A 139 -9.22 23.10 10.70
C GLY A 139 -10.46 22.42 11.28
N ALA A 140 -11.05 21.44 10.59
CA ALA A 140 -12.15 20.67 11.16
C ALA A 140 -11.65 19.86 12.37
N VAL A 141 -12.36 19.96 13.49
CA VAL A 141 -12.01 19.22 14.72
C VAL A 141 -12.38 17.76 14.58
N ILE A 142 -11.44 16.87 14.89
CA ILE A 142 -11.68 15.43 14.98
C ILE A 142 -12.16 15.15 16.40
N THR A 143 -13.44 14.90 16.54
CA THR A 143 -14.10 14.81 17.86
C THR A 143 -14.04 13.42 18.48
N SER A 144 -13.82 12.39 17.68
CA SER A 144 -13.76 11.01 18.14
C SER A 144 -12.90 10.18 17.22
N LEU A 145 -12.09 9.32 17.82
CA LEU A 145 -11.33 8.27 17.14
C LEU A 145 -11.57 6.96 17.87
N PRO A 146 -11.58 5.81 17.18
CA PRO A 146 -11.55 4.52 17.85
C PRO A 146 -10.28 4.38 18.68
N GLU A 147 -10.36 3.64 19.77
CA GLU A 147 -9.18 3.29 20.56
C GLU A 147 -8.32 2.28 19.79
N ASN A 148 -6.99 2.42 19.94
CA ASN A 148 -6.07 1.44 19.42
C ASN A 148 -6.09 0.19 20.32
N ASP A 149 -6.19 -0.98 19.69
CA ASP A 149 -6.12 -2.28 20.35
C ASP A 149 -5.33 -3.29 19.49
N GLU A 150 -5.41 -4.57 19.79
CA GLU A 150 -4.74 -5.63 19.02
C GLU A 150 -5.27 -5.80 17.59
N THR A 151 -6.43 -5.22 17.27
CA THR A 151 -7.12 -5.39 15.99
C THR A 151 -7.44 -4.09 15.28
N HIS A 152 -7.38 -2.96 15.98
CA HIS A 152 -7.71 -1.64 15.45
C HIS A 152 -6.59 -0.64 15.74
N HIS A 153 -6.12 0.01 14.70
CA HIS A 153 -5.10 1.06 14.80
C HIS A 153 -5.51 2.29 14.01
N VAL A 154 -5.33 3.46 14.62
CA VAL A 154 -5.49 4.75 13.94
C VAL A 154 -4.10 5.29 13.60
N PHE A 155 -3.90 5.55 12.32
CA PHE A 155 -2.69 6.17 11.80
C PHE A 155 -3.01 7.61 11.37
N HIS A 156 -2.18 8.55 11.81
CA HIS A 156 -2.35 9.96 11.52
C HIS A 156 -1.49 10.35 10.31
N ALA A 157 -2.12 11.02 9.34
CA ALA A 157 -1.44 11.60 8.18
C ALA A 157 -1.64 13.12 8.17
N GLY A 158 -2.72 13.62 7.56
CA GLY A 158 -3.03 15.04 7.49
C GLY A 158 -3.70 15.61 8.75
N THR A 159 -3.15 15.35 9.94
CA THR A 159 -3.69 15.86 11.22
C THR A 159 -2.68 16.75 11.95
N ALA A 160 -3.16 17.62 12.83
CA ALA A 160 -2.36 18.48 13.69
C ALA A 160 -3.09 18.78 15.01
N TRP A 161 -2.39 19.37 15.96
CA TRP A 161 -2.97 19.96 17.15
C TRP A 161 -3.18 21.47 16.93
N ASP A 162 -4.35 22.00 17.31
CA ASP A 162 -4.59 23.44 17.33
C ASP A 162 -4.08 24.08 18.64
N ALA A 163 -4.28 25.40 18.77
CA ALA A 163 -3.84 26.15 19.94
C ALA A 163 -4.53 25.74 21.24
N GLU A 164 -5.72 25.16 21.14
CA GLU A 164 -6.51 24.64 22.27
C GLU A 164 -6.25 23.15 22.53
N HIS A 165 -5.19 22.55 21.92
CA HIS A 165 -4.87 21.13 22.02
C HIS A 165 -5.99 20.19 21.55
N ARG A 166 -6.78 20.60 20.55
CA ARG A 166 -7.74 19.74 19.88
C ARG A 166 -7.10 19.19 18.60
N MET A 167 -7.36 17.93 18.31
CA MET A 167 -6.91 17.34 17.06
C MET A 167 -7.74 17.86 15.90
N ILE A 168 -7.07 18.36 14.85
CA ILE A 168 -7.71 18.94 13.68
C ILE A 168 -7.19 18.33 12.39
N VAL A 169 -8.00 18.42 11.34
CA VAL A 169 -7.58 18.14 9.97
C VAL A 169 -6.64 19.25 9.50
N ASN A 170 -5.47 18.87 8.98
CA ASN A 170 -4.46 19.80 8.45
C ASN A 170 -4.02 19.45 7.00
N GLY A 171 -4.59 18.42 6.41
CA GLY A 171 -4.34 17.98 5.05
C GLY A 171 -5.49 17.18 4.47
N GLY A 172 -5.32 16.64 3.26
CA GLY A 172 -6.29 15.78 2.62
C GLY A 172 -6.15 14.32 3.03
#